data_d16c96524f28670cc5a0d1e5ea630b5f
#
_entry.id   d16c96524f28670cc5a0d1e5ea630b5f
#
_cell.length_a   1.000
_cell.length_b   1.000
_cell.length_c   1.000
_cell.angle_alpha   90.00
_cell.angle_beta   90.00
_cell.angle_gamma   90.00
#
_symmetry.space_group_name_H-M   'P 1'
#
loop_
_entity.id
_entity.type
_entity.pdbx_description
1 polymer ?
#
loop_
_entity_poly.entity_id
_entity_poly.type
_entity_poly.pdbx_seq_one_letter_code
_entity_poly.pdbx_strand_id
1 'polypeptide(L)'
;MRTFRAGRLFVLSTLVAVLLSAVPAHAAMDAYMTIKGSRQGQIKDDAMSDQIHLVDVVRDTPMATGMPTGRRMHSTITITKEIDKATPMLAKAASTNELLSEVVITFTGGASGAKTAQKIVLTNANILSVRKSGGNEKISFVYQKIEVTWIDGGKTAMDDWETPK
;
A
#
# COMPACT_ATOMS: atom_id res chain seq x y z
N MET A 1 -57.64 57.72 32.80
CA MET A 1 -58.05 56.38 32.31
C MET A 1 -57.48 56.14 30.95
N ARG A 2 -56.42 55.42 30.81
CA ARG A 2 -55.92 54.85 29.55
C ARG A 2 -55.03 53.68 29.90
N THR A 3 -55.49 52.50 29.62
CA THR A 3 -54.83 51.21 29.81
C THR A 3 -53.81 50.95 28.73
N PHE A 4 -52.58 50.81 29.11
CA PHE A 4 -51.51 50.34 28.18
C PHE A 4 -51.48 48.80 28.17
N ARG A 5 -51.77 48.21 26.99
CA ARG A 5 -51.61 46.82 26.75
C ARG A 5 -50.16 46.49 26.44
N ALA A 6 -49.57 45.65 27.26
CA ALA A 6 -48.23 45.10 27.06
C ALA A 6 -48.30 44.04 25.94
N GLY A 7 -47.62 44.33 24.81
CA GLY A 7 -47.38 43.38 23.74
C GLY A 7 -46.29 42.39 24.13
N ARG A 8 -46.62 41.10 24.15
CA ARG A 8 -45.65 40.01 24.31
C ARG A 8 -44.89 39.84 23.04
N LEU A 9 -43.61 40.18 23.03
CA LEU A 9 -42.68 39.85 21.94
C LEU A 9 -42.29 38.37 22.07
N PHE A 10 -42.78 37.51 21.17
CA PHE A 10 -42.32 36.14 21.03
C PHE A 10 -41.03 36.17 20.25
N VAL A 11 -39.92 35.95 20.92
CA VAL A 11 -38.63 35.66 20.27
C VAL A 11 -38.63 34.19 19.91
N LEU A 12 -38.82 33.91 18.64
CA LEU A 12 -38.71 32.54 18.06
C LEU A 12 -37.23 32.24 17.83
N SER A 13 -36.63 31.55 18.82
CA SER A 13 -35.25 31.05 18.70
C SER A 13 -35.23 29.82 17.78
N THR A 14 -34.85 30.02 16.53
CA THR A 14 -34.59 28.93 15.61
C THR A 14 -33.25 28.25 15.93
N LEU A 15 -33.32 27.12 16.62
CA LEU A 15 -32.20 26.24 16.88
C LEU A 15 -31.84 25.54 15.56
N VAL A 16 -30.83 26.05 14.85
CA VAL A 16 -30.25 25.38 13.68
C VAL A 16 -29.39 24.23 14.19
N ALA A 17 -29.95 23.02 14.16
CA ALA A 17 -29.20 21.80 14.40
C ALA A 17 -28.33 21.51 13.15
N VAL A 18 -27.03 21.85 13.22
CA VAL A 18 -26.05 21.40 12.23
C VAL A 18 -25.80 19.90 12.46
N LEU A 19 -26.43 19.07 11.65
CA LEU A 19 -26.09 17.66 11.54
C LEU A 19 -24.68 17.58 10.92
N LEU A 20 -23.66 17.44 11.77
CA LEU A 20 -22.36 16.96 11.34
C LEU A 20 -22.55 15.51 10.88
N SER A 21 -22.69 15.30 9.56
CA SER A 21 -22.52 13.98 8.95
C SER A 21 -21.07 13.57 9.17
N ALA A 22 -20.84 12.69 10.13
CA ALA A 22 -19.56 11.99 10.29
C ALA A 22 -19.36 11.14 9.03
N VAL A 23 -18.58 11.63 8.10
CA VAL A 23 -18.06 10.80 6.98
C VAL A 23 -17.22 9.72 7.66
N PRO A 24 -17.50 8.42 7.45
CA PRO A 24 -16.64 7.38 7.98
C PRO A 24 -15.25 7.60 7.36
N ALA A 25 -14.29 8.04 8.19
CA ALA A 25 -12.90 8.03 7.81
C ALA A 25 -12.55 6.56 7.58
N HIS A 26 -12.42 6.16 6.33
CA HIS A 26 -11.78 4.90 6.00
C HIS A 26 -10.36 5.04 6.57
N ALA A 27 -10.05 4.22 7.56
CA ALA A 27 -8.70 4.17 8.10
C ALA A 27 -7.78 3.82 6.94
N ALA A 28 -6.95 4.78 6.55
CA ALA A 28 -5.94 4.56 5.53
C ALA A 28 -5.04 3.42 6.04
N MET A 29 -4.86 2.38 5.23
CA MET A 29 -3.90 1.34 5.54
C MET A 29 -2.52 1.88 5.19
N ASP A 30 -1.64 1.93 6.18
CA ASP A 30 -0.24 2.22 5.93
C ASP A 30 0.45 0.99 5.36
N ALA A 31 1.28 1.17 4.36
CA ALA A 31 2.05 0.09 3.77
C ALA A 31 3.55 0.37 3.93
N TYR A 32 4.30 -0.66 4.31
CA TYR A 32 5.74 -0.61 4.49
C TYR A 32 6.39 -1.75 3.72
N MET A 33 7.59 -1.51 3.21
CA MET A 33 8.35 -2.50 2.46
C MET A 33 9.73 -2.68 3.06
N THR A 34 10.20 -3.93 3.15
CA THR A 34 11.60 -4.27 3.39
C THR A 34 12.14 -5.04 2.19
N ILE A 35 13.38 -4.76 1.81
CA ILE A 35 14.03 -5.38 0.64
C ILE A 35 15.40 -5.88 1.03
N LYS A 36 15.70 -7.11 0.61
CA LYS A 36 17.02 -7.73 0.73
C LYS A 36 17.59 -8.06 -0.64
N GLY A 37 18.56 -7.27 -1.08
CA GLY A 37 19.31 -7.52 -2.30
C GLY A 37 20.43 -8.54 -2.09
N SER A 38 20.77 -9.29 -3.13
CA SER A 38 21.83 -10.29 -3.09
C SER A 38 23.25 -9.69 -3.02
N ARG A 39 23.40 -8.45 -3.50
CA ARG A 39 24.69 -7.72 -3.54
C ARG A 39 24.75 -6.56 -2.57
N GLN A 40 23.69 -5.77 -2.49
CA GLN A 40 23.62 -4.58 -1.66
C GLN A 40 23.19 -4.89 -0.21
N GLY A 41 22.70 -6.12 0.06
CA GLY A 41 22.12 -6.46 1.36
C GLY A 41 20.79 -5.76 1.60
N GLN A 42 20.55 -5.27 2.80
CA GLN A 42 19.32 -4.57 3.16
C GLN A 42 19.26 -3.20 2.49
N ILE A 43 18.23 -2.99 1.67
CA ILE A 43 17.94 -1.68 1.07
C ILE A 43 17.03 -0.90 2.02
N LYS A 44 17.48 0.26 2.48
CA LYS A 44 16.87 1.02 3.58
C LYS A 44 16.62 2.46 3.19
N ASP A 45 15.58 3.03 3.76
CA ASP A 45 15.33 4.47 3.69
C ASP A 45 16.18 5.22 4.72
N ASP A 46 16.22 4.77 5.98
CA ASP A 46 17.02 5.38 7.04
C ASP A 46 17.88 4.32 7.76
N ALA A 47 18.97 4.80 8.39
CA ALA A 47 19.83 3.96 9.20
C ALA A 47 19.12 3.34 10.42
N MET A 48 18.03 3.97 10.88
CA MET A 48 17.25 3.52 12.04
C MET A 48 16.03 2.67 11.69
N SER A 49 15.62 2.64 10.42
CA SER A 49 14.45 1.86 9.97
C SER A 49 14.81 1.03 8.75
N ASP A 50 14.56 -0.27 8.84
CA ASP A 50 14.70 -1.19 7.71
C ASP A 50 13.46 -1.12 6.78
N GLN A 51 12.48 -0.30 7.12
CA GLN A 51 11.20 -0.20 6.42
C GLN A 51 11.15 1.04 5.55
N ILE A 52 10.71 0.85 4.31
CA ILE A 52 10.42 1.90 3.33
C ILE A 52 8.92 2.14 3.34
N HIS A 53 8.50 3.37 3.61
CA HIS A 53 7.08 3.74 3.56
C HIS A 53 6.57 3.76 2.13
N LEU A 54 5.37 3.19 1.90
CA LEU A 54 4.72 3.13 0.60
C LEU A 54 3.48 4.01 0.57
N VAL A 55 3.32 4.74 -0.52
CA VAL A 55 2.13 5.57 -0.79
C VAL A 55 1.02 4.71 -1.39
N ASP A 56 1.40 3.74 -2.24
CA ASP A 56 0.44 2.88 -2.93
C ASP A 56 1.08 1.55 -3.34
N VAL A 57 0.27 0.51 -3.42
CA VAL A 57 0.67 -0.84 -3.85
C VAL A 57 -0.39 -1.40 -4.81
N VAL A 58 -0.02 -1.61 -6.05
CA VAL A 58 -0.88 -2.16 -7.09
C VAL A 58 -0.35 -3.52 -7.53
N ARG A 59 -1.19 -4.53 -7.47
CA ARG A 59 -0.93 -5.84 -8.06
C ARG A 59 -1.67 -5.93 -9.39
N ASP A 60 -0.91 -5.99 -10.48
CA ASP A 60 -1.48 -6.24 -11.79
C ASP A 60 -1.92 -7.71 -11.86
N THR A 61 -3.22 -7.93 -11.90
CA THR A 61 -3.76 -9.27 -12.14
C THR A 61 -4.02 -9.39 -13.63
N PRO A 62 -3.35 -10.32 -14.35
CA PRO A 62 -3.63 -10.52 -15.75
C PRO A 62 -5.09 -10.90 -15.93
N MET A 63 -5.85 -10.11 -16.68
CA MET A 63 -7.17 -10.52 -17.13
C MET A 63 -7.00 -11.64 -18.15
N ALA A 64 -7.60 -12.79 -17.88
CA ALA A 64 -7.72 -13.85 -18.89
C ALA A 64 -8.67 -13.36 -19.98
N THR A 65 -8.11 -12.85 -21.08
CA THR A 65 -8.85 -12.54 -22.29
C THR A 65 -8.77 -13.75 -23.21
N GLY A 66 -9.82 -14.58 -23.22
CA GLY A 66 -9.94 -15.72 -24.13
C GLY A 66 -9.85 -17.08 -23.44
N MET A 67 -9.79 -18.16 -24.26
CA MET A 67 -9.66 -19.53 -23.77
C MET A 67 -8.38 -19.70 -22.93
N PRO A 68 -8.41 -20.48 -21.83
CA PRO A 68 -7.24 -20.78 -21.04
C PRO A 68 -6.20 -21.52 -21.91
N THR A 69 -5.19 -20.78 -22.37
CA THR A 69 -4.13 -21.32 -23.24
C THR A 69 -3.03 -22.04 -22.47
N GLY A 70 -3.24 -22.38 -21.22
CA GLY A 70 -2.28 -23.10 -20.37
C GLY A 70 -0.99 -22.35 -20.02
N ARG A 71 -0.73 -21.17 -20.59
CA ARG A 71 0.41 -20.33 -20.21
C ARG A 71 0.01 -19.38 -19.09
N ARG A 72 0.66 -19.52 -17.96
CA ARG A 72 0.56 -18.55 -16.88
C ARG A 72 1.28 -17.27 -17.31
N MET A 73 0.64 -16.12 -17.10
CA MET A 73 1.28 -14.82 -17.25
C MET A 73 1.75 -14.34 -15.86
N HIS A 74 2.99 -13.91 -15.78
CA HIS A 74 3.51 -13.29 -14.59
C HIS A 74 2.81 -11.98 -14.36
N SER A 75 2.21 -11.80 -13.18
CA SER A 75 1.71 -10.51 -12.72
C SER A 75 2.85 -9.73 -12.12
N THR A 76 2.84 -8.41 -12.32
CA THR A 76 3.79 -7.50 -11.66
C THR A 76 3.17 -6.94 -10.38
N ILE A 77 4.02 -6.58 -9.42
CA ILE A 77 3.64 -5.72 -8.31
C ILE A 77 4.31 -4.38 -8.52
N THR A 78 3.50 -3.33 -8.55
CA THR A 78 3.98 -1.95 -8.66
C THR A 78 3.73 -1.23 -7.34
N ILE A 79 4.78 -0.68 -6.75
CA ILE A 79 4.70 0.16 -5.57
C ILE A 79 4.92 1.62 -5.95
N THR A 80 4.33 2.52 -5.18
CA THR A 80 4.59 3.95 -5.24
C THR A 80 5.13 4.40 -3.89
N LYS A 81 6.26 5.08 -3.88
CA LYS A 81 6.90 5.64 -2.69
C LYS A 81 7.39 7.06 -2.96
N GLU A 82 7.60 7.83 -1.91
CA GLU A 82 8.30 9.11 -2.02
C GLU A 82 9.78 8.91 -2.35
N ILE A 83 10.39 9.90 -2.97
CA ILE A 83 11.84 9.90 -3.24
C ILE A 83 12.57 10.10 -1.91
N ASP A 84 13.38 9.12 -1.53
CA ASP A 84 14.07 9.05 -0.26
C ASP A 84 15.51 8.49 -0.41
N LYS A 85 16.15 8.14 0.69
CA LYS A 85 17.52 7.60 0.73
C LYS A 85 17.64 6.19 0.11
N ALA A 86 16.54 5.42 0.04
CA ALA A 86 16.53 4.13 -0.63
C ALA A 86 16.52 4.26 -2.18
N THR A 87 16.09 5.42 -2.72
CA THR A 87 16.01 5.67 -4.17
C THR A 87 17.30 5.34 -4.94
N PRO A 88 18.51 5.78 -4.55
CA PRO A 88 19.73 5.44 -5.28
C PRO A 88 20.07 3.95 -5.21
N MET A 89 19.76 3.28 -4.12
CA MET A 89 19.99 1.83 -3.96
C MET A 89 19.04 1.04 -4.87
N LEU A 90 17.77 1.43 -4.94
CA LEU A 90 16.76 0.83 -5.83
C LEU A 90 17.11 1.07 -7.31
N ALA A 91 17.54 2.27 -7.66
CA ALA A 91 18.01 2.59 -9.01
C ALA A 91 19.24 1.75 -9.40
N LYS A 92 20.19 1.53 -8.47
CA LYS A 92 21.33 0.67 -8.68
C LYS A 92 20.91 -0.79 -8.85
N ALA A 93 20.01 -1.31 -8.01
CA ALA A 93 19.48 -2.66 -8.13
C ALA A 93 18.79 -2.87 -9.50
N ALA A 94 18.02 -1.88 -9.98
CA ALA A 94 17.40 -1.92 -11.30
C ALA A 94 18.43 -1.92 -12.43
N SER A 95 19.43 -1.03 -12.39
CA SER A 95 20.43 -0.91 -13.47
C SER A 95 21.36 -2.10 -13.56
N THR A 96 21.64 -2.78 -12.45
CA THR A 96 22.48 -3.97 -12.39
C THR A 96 21.70 -5.28 -12.50
N ASN A 97 20.37 -5.20 -12.67
CA ASN A 97 19.47 -6.34 -12.63
C ASN A 97 19.74 -7.23 -11.39
N GLU A 98 19.88 -6.59 -10.23
CA GLU A 98 20.18 -7.29 -8.98
C GLU A 98 19.03 -8.19 -8.57
N LEU A 99 19.35 -9.44 -8.21
CA LEU A 99 18.39 -10.35 -7.62
C LEU A 99 18.07 -9.89 -6.20
N LEU A 100 16.80 -9.66 -5.93
CA LEU A 100 16.27 -9.37 -4.61
C LEU A 100 15.80 -10.70 -4.02
N SER A 101 16.55 -11.20 -3.04
CA SER A 101 16.26 -12.51 -2.42
C SER A 101 14.90 -12.50 -1.72
N GLU A 102 14.53 -11.35 -1.13
CA GLU A 102 13.26 -11.17 -0.46
C GLU A 102 12.79 -9.72 -0.56
N VAL A 103 11.51 -9.55 -0.88
CA VAL A 103 10.78 -8.28 -0.76
C VAL A 103 9.53 -8.53 0.06
N VAL A 104 9.42 -7.88 1.21
CA VAL A 104 8.28 -8.01 2.11
C VAL A 104 7.49 -6.72 2.13
N ILE A 105 6.21 -6.78 1.77
CA ILE A 105 5.28 -5.67 1.86
C ILE A 105 4.29 -5.97 2.99
N THR A 106 4.22 -5.08 3.96
CA THR A 106 3.38 -5.21 5.15
C THR A 106 2.35 -4.10 5.16
N PHE A 107 1.09 -4.46 5.25
CA PHE A 107 -0.02 -3.53 5.40
C PHE A 107 -0.45 -3.50 6.86
N THR A 108 -0.45 -2.31 7.44
CA THR A 108 -0.93 -2.08 8.80
C THR A 108 -2.28 -1.37 8.72
N GLY A 109 -3.29 -1.90 9.38
CA GLY A 109 -4.64 -1.34 9.36
C GLY A 109 -5.12 -0.94 10.74
N GLY A 110 -5.94 0.13 10.79
CA GLY A 110 -6.76 0.48 11.93
C GLY A 110 -6.32 1.69 12.72
N ALA A 111 -7.32 2.46 13.18
CA ALA A 111 -7.23 3.70 13.96
C ALA A 111 -6.61 3.54 15.36
N SER A 112 -6.15 2.36 15.73
CA SER A 112 -5.59 2.09 17.07
C SER A 112 -4.27 1.32 17.03
N GLY A 113 -3.37 1.70 16.12
CA GLY A 113 -1.98 1.25 16.16
C GLY A 113 -1.72 -0.13 15.58
N ALA A 114 -0.94 -0.13 14.53
CA ALA A 114 0.09 -1.09 14.14
C ALA A 114 -0.19 -2.61 14.22
N LYS A 115 -1.42 -3.07 14.05
CA LYS A 115 -1.62 -4.49 13.75
C LYS A 115 -1.43 -4.72 12.26
N THR A 116 -0.48 -5.57 11.90
CA THR A 116 -0.31 -6.04 10.53
C THR A 116 -1.58 -6.79 10.10
N ALA A 117 -2.27 -6.26 9.08
CA ALA A 117 -3.48 -6.90 8.55
C ALA A 117 -3.15 -7.89 7.44
N GLN A 118 -2.19 -7.54 6.58
CA GLN A 118 -1.77 -8.35 5.45
C GLN A 118 -0.25 -8.26 5.25
N LYS A 119 0.34 -9.36 4.80
CA LYS A 119 1.75 -9.44 4.42
C LYS A 119 1.86 -10.07 3.04
N ILE A 120 2.66 -9.46 2.17
CA ILE A 120 3.05 -10.01 0.87
C ILE A 120 4.55 -10.25 0.89
N VAL A 121 4.97 -11.45 0.52
CA VAL A 121 6.39 -11.83 0.40
C VAL A 121 6.65 -12.21 -1.04
N LEU A 122 7.61 -11.54 -1.67
CA LEU A 122 8.12 -11.89 -2.98
C LEU A 122 9.49 -12.53 -2.79
N THR A 123 9.70 -13.69 -3.38
CA THR A 123 10.97 -14.39 -3.37
C THR A 123 11.59 -14.35 -4.77
N ASN A 124 12.90 -14.13 -4.81
CA ASN A 124 13.68 -14.03 -6.04
C ASN A 124 13.04 -13.01 -7.01
N ALA A 125 12.97 -11.77 -6.56
CA ALA A 125 12.39 -10.69 -7.33
C ALA A 125 13.48 -9.88 -8.06
N ASN A 126 13.08 -9.23 -9.16
CA ASN A 126 13.90 -8.24 -9.86
C ASN A 126 13.07 -6.99 -10.08
N ILE A 127 13.73 -5.84 -10.16
CA ILE A 127 13.09 -4.58 -10.52
C ILE A 127 12.94 -4.53 -12.03
N LEU A 128 11.71 -4.53 -12.51
CA LEU A 128 11.39 -4.44 -13.94
C LEU A 128 11.51 -2.99 -14.45
N SER A 129 11.03 -2.03 -13.66
CA SER A 129 11.08 -0.61 -14.03
C SER A 129 11.08 0.31 -12.81
N VAL A 130 11.73 1.46 -12.96
CA VAL A 130 11.69 2.58 -12.02
C VAL A 130 11.26 3.82 -12.79
N ARG A 131 10.18 4.46 -12.40
CA ARG A 131 9.64 5.67 -13.04
C ARG A 131 9.41 6.75 -11.99
N LYS A 132 9.93 7.94 -12.24
CA LYS A 132 9.74 9.11 -11.36
C LYS A 132 8.62 9.98 -11.89
N SER A 133 7.77 10.46 -10.99
CA SER A 133 6.68 11.39 -11.30
C SER A 133 6.43 12.31 -10.11
N GLY A 134 6.73 13.60 -10.27
CA GLY A 134 6.67 14.55 -9.17
C GLY A 134 7.68 14.21 -8.06
N GLY A 135 7.22 14.21 -6.81
CA GLY A 135 8.00 13.80 -5.64
C GLY A 135 8.02 12.29 -5.39
N ASN A 136 7.33 11.49 -6.22
CA ASN A 136 7.18 10.06 -6.04
C ASN A 136 7.93 9.26 -7.10
N GLU A 137 8.20 8.00 -6.79
CA GLU A 137 8.68 7.01 -7.74
C GLU A 137 7.82 5.75 -7.73
N LYS A 138 7.56 5.21 -8.93
CA LYS A 138 6.87 3.94 -9.14
C LYS A 138 7.88 2.88 -9.51
N ILE A 139 7.86 1.77 -8.78
CA ILE A 139 8.78 0.66 -8.96
C ILE A 139 7.97 -0.60 -9.19
N SER A 140 8.20 -1.26 -10.32
CA SER A 140 7.54 -2.52 -10.67
C SER A 140 8.48 -3.68 -10.46
N PHE A 141 8.00 -4.73 -9.79
CA PHE A 141 8.72 -5.96 -9.52
C PHE A 141 8.16 -7.11 -10.33
N VAL A 142 9.04 -7.95 -10.86
CA VAL A 142 8.76 -9.32 -11.27
C VAL A 142 9.37 -10.25 -10.22
N TYR A 143 8.80 -11.43 -10.03
CA TYR A 143 9.21 -12.36 -8.97
C TYR A 143 9.00 -13.80 -9.40
N GLN A 144 9.74 -14.71 -8.77
CA GLN A 144 9.57 -16.15 -8.96
C GLN A 144 8.40 -16.67 -8.12
N LYS A 145 8.32 -16.26 -6.85
CA LYS A 145 7.31 -16.73 -5.91
C LYS A 145 6.67 -15.55 -5.20
N ILE A 146 5.35 -15.65 -4.99
CA ILE A 146 4.58 -14.73 -4.15
C ILE A 146 3.84 -15.50 -3.09
N GLU A 147 3.87 -14.98 -1.88
CA GLU A 147 3.09 -15.43 -0.76
C GLU A 147 2.29 -14.27 -0.19
N VAL A 148 0.98 -14.45 -0.06
CA VAL A 148 0.07 -13.44 0.48
C VAL A 148 -0.58 -14.03 1.72
N THR A 149 -0.33 -13.43 2.87
CA THR A 149 -0.87 -13.85 4.16
C THR A 149 -1.81 -12.78 4.70
N TRP A 150 -3.04 -13.18 5.01
CA TRP A 150 -4.00 -12.39 5.77
C TRP A 150 -3.91 -12.78 7.24
N ILE A 151 -3.39 -11.88 8.07
CA ILE A 151 -2.99 -12.22 9.45
C ILE A 151 -4.19 -12.44 10.36
N ASP A 152 -5.19 -11.56 10.30
CA ASP A 152 -6.37 -11.66 11.16
C ASP A 152 -7.19 -12.94 10.92
N GLY A 153 -7.12 -13.51 9.74
CA GLY A 153 -7.82 -14.74 9.38
C GLY A 153 -6.94 -15.98 9.29
N GLY A 154 -5.64 -15.85 9.51
CA GLY A 154 -4.68 -16.96 9.40
C GLY A 154 -4.65 -17.62 8.02
N LYS A 155 -5.05 -16.92 6.97
CA LYS A 155 -5.13 -17.47 5.60
C LYS A 155 -3.92 -17.06 4.79
N THR A 156 -3.26 -18.03 4.18
CA THR A 156 -2.13 -17.83 3.27
C THR A 156 -2.46 -18.38 1.90
N ALA A 157 -2.18 -17.60 0.86
CA ALA A 157 -2.17 -18.04 -0.53
C ALA A 157 -0.76 -17.90 -1.09
N MET A 158 -0.31 -18.88 -1.83
CA MET A 158 1.03 -18.95 -2.42
C MET A 158 0.93 -19.31 -3.90
N ASP A 159 1.75 -18.66 -4.71
CA ASP A 159 1.95 -19.01 -6.11
C ASP A 159 3.45 -19.00 -6.42
N ASP A 160 3.91 -20.12 -6.97
CA ASP A 160 5.31 -20.35 -7.36
C ASP A 160 5.35 -20.74 -8.83
N TRP A 161 6.17 -20.05 -9.61
CA TRP A 161 6.24 -20.20 -11.06
C TRP A 161 7.09 -21.40 -11.50
N GLU A 162 7.99 -21.86 -10.65
CA GLU A 162 8.85 -23.02 -10.94
C GLU A 162 8.16 -24.35 -10.65
N THR A 163 7.09 -24.35 -9.85
CA THR A 163 6.37 -25.58 -9.54
C THR A 163 5.31 -25.86 -10.61
N PRO A 164 5.49 -26.84 -11.50
CA PRO A 164 4.44 -27.29 -12.41
C PRO A 164 3.23 -27.80 -11.62
N LYS A 165 2.03 -27.40 -12.01
CA LYS A 165 0.79 -28.00 -11.50
C LYS A 165 0.45 -29.24 -12.28
#